data_bfeaf19fa2826c768306726622ca1fd9
#
_entry.id   bfeaf19fa2826c768306726622ca1fd9
#
_cell.length_a   1.000
_cell.length_b   1.000
_cell.length_c   1.000
_cell.angle_alpha   90.00
_cell.angle_beta   90.00
_cell.angle_gamma   90.00
#
_symmetry.space_group_name_H-M   'P 1'
#
loop_
_entity.id
_entity.type
_entity.pdbx_description
1 polymer ?
#
loop_
_entity_poly.entity_id
_entity_poly.type
_entity_poly.pdbx_seq_one_letter_code
_entity_poly.pdbx_strand_id
1 'polypeptide(L)'
;MLLFKVQDTFRVEGKGLLLSGKGKTNLKGVDFQSELKLVLPNKSELRTSVIGINWSNGDLIVSDADKLEVPNGTEVWLLETKA
;
A
#
# COMPACT_ATOMS: atom_id res chain seq x y z
N MET A 1 -0.28 -11.24 4.93
CA MET A 1 0.07 -11.74 3.59
C MET A 1 0.76 -10.64 2.80
N LEU A 2 1.92 -10.94 2.29
CA LEU A 2 2.65 -9.98 1.47
C LEU A 2 1.95 -9.77 0.13
N LEU A 3 1.62 -8.52 -0.18
CA LEU A 3 0.96 -8.18 -1.43
C LEU A 3 1.98 -7.87 -2.53
N PHE A 4 2.95 -7.04 -2.22
CA PHE A 4 4.00 -6.68 -3.17
C PHE A 4 5.08 -5.85 -2.49
N LYS A 5 6.20 -5.66 -3.19
CA LYS A 5 7.21 -4.68 -2.82
C LYS A 5 7.02 -3.44 -3.66
N VAL A 6 7.08 -2.28 -3.03
CA VAL A 6 6.90 -1.01 -3.73
C VAL A 6 8.04 -0.80 -4.72
N GLN A 7 7.68 -0.59 -5.97
CA GLN A 7 8.63 -0.25 -7.04
C GLN A 7 8.62 1.24 -7.35
N ASP A 8 7.48 1.89 -7.08
CA ASP A 8 7.34 3.31 -7.32
C ASP A 8 6.20 3.86 -6.47
N THR A 9 6.25 5.15 -6.21
CA THR A 9 5.18 5.83 -5.46
C THR A 9 4.86 7.15 -6.12
N PHE A 10 3.59 7.54 -6.07
CA PHE A 10 3.12 8.83 -6.57
C PHE A 10 2.15 9.42 -5.57
N ARG A 11 2.39 10.66 -5.21
CA ARG A 11 1.46 11.38 -4.36
C ARG A 11 0.32 11.92 -5.21
N VAL A 12 -0.89 11.53 -4.85
CA VAL A 12 -2.11 11.98 -5.55
C VAL A 12 -2.74 13.06 -4.70
N GLU A 13 -2.66 14.30 -5.20
CA GLU A 13 -3.16 15.45 -4.46
C GLU A 13 -4.63 15.29 -4.11
N GLY A 14 -4.96 15.53 -2.83
CA GLY A 14 -6.33 15.43 -2.34
C GLY A 14 -6.82 14.01 -2.11
N LYS A 15 -5.99 13.00 -2.39
CA LYS A 15 -6.41 11.60 -2.22
C LYS A 15 -5.50 10.82 -1.30
N GLY A 16 -4.21 10.74 -1.61
CA GLY A 16 -3.29 9.98 -0.80
C GLY A 16 -2.03 9.61 -1.57
N LEU A 17 -1.43 8.50 -1.20
CA LEU A 17 -0.20 8.01 -1.80
C LEU A 17 -0.47 6.76 -2.62
N LEU A 18 -0.11 6.80 -3.89
CA LEU A 18 -0.22 5.64 -4.77
C LEU A 18 1.03 4.76 -4.63
N LEU A 19 0.82 3.47 -4.38
CA LEU A 19 1.90 2.49 -4.26
C LEU A 19 1.82 1.56 -5.45
N SER A 20 2.90 1.47 -6.22
CA SER A 20 2.94 0.64 -7.42
C SER A 20 3.94 -0.49 -7.26
N GLY A 21 3.51 -1.71 -7.54
CA GLY A 21 4.36 -2.89 -7.63
C GLY A 21 4.70 -3.23 -9.07
N LYS A 22 4.36 -2.35 -10.01
CA LYS A 22 4.62 -2.52 -11.46
C LYS A 22 4.12 -3.86 -12.00
N GLY A 23 2.89 -4.18 -11.65
CA GLY A 23 2.23 -5.40 -12.14
C GLY A 23 2.56 -6.66 -11.37
N LYS A 24 3.48 -6.59 -10.41
CA LYS A 24 3.84 -7.75 -9.57
C LYS A 24 3.11 -7.69 -8.24
N THR A 25 1.80 -7.51 -8.30
CA THR A 25 0.98 -7.35 -7.11
C THR A 25 -0.02 -8.48 -7.00
N ASN A 26 -0.34 -8.83 -5.76
CA ASN A 26 -1.39 -9.79 -5.45
C ASN A 26 -2.44 -9.07 -4.61
N LEU A 27 -3.56 -8.73 -5.23
CA LEU A 27 -4.63 -8.00 -4.57
C LEU A 27 -5.74 -8.90 -4.04
N LYS A 28 -5.52 -10.21 -4.01
CA LYS A 28 -6.50 -11.15 -3.50
C LYS A 28 -6.80 -10.85 -2.03
N GLY A 29 -8.06 -10.62 -1.73
CA GLY A 29 -8.49 -10.30 -0.36
C GLY A 29 -8.37 -8.83 0.02
N VAL A 30 -7.90 -7.97 -0.87
CA VAL A 30 -7.80 -6.54 -0.61
C VAL A 30 -9.11 -5.85 -0.95
N ASP A 31 -9.56 -5.03 -0.03
CA ASP A 31 -10.79 -4.26 -0.14
C ASP A 31 -10.54 -2.79 0.16
N PHE A 32 -11.51 -1.93 -0.14
CA PHE A 32 -11.47 -0.57 0.38
C PHE A 32 -11.49 -0.64 1.90
N GLN A 33 -10.69 0.21 2.54
CA GLN A 33 -10.52 0.27 3.99
C GLN A 33 -9.78 -0.92 4.60
N SER A 34 -9.24 -1.83 3.78
CA SER A 34 -8.34 -2.86 4.30
C SER A 34 -7.15 -2.19 4.99
N GLU A 35 -6.75 -2.74 6.13
CA GLU A 35 -5.58 -2.25 6.83
C GLU A 35 -4.31 -2.89 6.26
N LEU A 36 -3.30 -2.06 6.07
CA LEU A 36 -2.01 -2.51 5.56
C LEU A 36 -0.91 -2.19 6.55
N LYS A 37 0.08 -3.06 6.58
CA LYS A 37 1.35 -2.80 7.26
C LYS A 37 2.42 -2.61 6.20
N LEU A 38 3.14 -1.50 6.30
CA LEU A 38 4.26 -1.20 5.41
C LEU A 38 5.54 -1.44 6.18
N VAL A 39 6.37 -2.34 5.68
CA VAL A 39 7.68 -2.62 6.28
C VAL A 39 8.73 -1.97 5.39
N LEU A 40 9.34 -0.92 5.90
CA LEU A 40 10.32 -0.13 5.17
C LEU A 40 11.66 -0.88 5.12
N PRO A 41 12.55 -0.51 4.18
CA PRO A 41 13.86 -1.16 4.09
C PRO A 41 14.68 -1.06 5.38
N ASN A 42 14.46 -0.04 6.20
CA ASN A 42 15.15 0.11 7.48
C ASN A 42 14.51 -0.67 8.62
N LYS A 43 13.53 -1.53 8.31
CA LYS A 43 12.77 -2.35 9.26
C LYS A 43 11.70 -1.60 10.05
N SER A 44 11.52 -0.30 9.82
CA SER A 44 10.41 0.44 10.41
C SER A 44 9.10 -0.05 9.85
N GLU A 45 8.05 -0.01 10.67
CA GLU A 45 6.71 -0.44 10.28
C GLU A 45 5.76 0.74 10.38
N LEU A 46 4.94 0.88 9.34
CA LEU A 46 3.88 1.89 9.29
C LEU A 46 2.55 1.19 9.05
N ARG A 47 1.48 1.76 9.55
CA ARG A 47 0.14 1.25 9.28
C ARG A 47 -0.65 2.29 8.50
N THR A 48 -1.40 1.81 7.54
CA THR A 48 -2.26 2.66 6.74
C THR A 48 -3.46 1.85 6.26
N SER A 49 -4.36 2.49 5.56
CA SER A 49 -5.52 1.80 5.01
C SER A 49 -5.68 2.11 3.54
N VAL A 50 -6.32 1.19 2.83
CA VAL A 50 -6.58 1.32 1.39
C VAL A 50 -7.74 2.28 1.20
N ILE A 51 -7.55 3.30 0.37
CA ILE A 51 -8.61 4.23 0.00
C ILE A 51 -8.91 4.20 -1.49
N GLY A 52 -8.08 3.54 -2.28
CA GLY A 52 -8.34 3.34 -3.70
C GLY A 52 -7.59 2.14 -4.22
N ILE A 53 -8.17 1.47 -5.22
CA ILE A 53 -7.58 0.31 -5.85
C ILE A 53 -7.69 0.47 -7.34
N ASN A 54 -6.58 0.29 -8.05
CA ASN A 54 -6.58 0.20 -9.50
C ASN A 54 -6.39 -1.27 -9.90
N TRP A 55 -7.50 -1.93 -10.20
CA TRP A 55 -7.48 -3.35 -10.52
C TRP A 55 -6.77 -3.67 -11.84
N SER A 56 -6.67 -2.66 -12.74
CA SER A 56 -6.03 -2.87 -14.04
C SER A 56 -4.54 -3.14 -13.92
N ASN A 57 -3.86 -2.44 -13.02
CA ASN A 57 -2.40 -2.54 -12.88
C ASN A 57 -1.96 -2.98 -11.49
N GLY A 58 -2.90 -3.17 -10.56
CA GLY A 58 -2.59 -3.62 -9.23
C GLY A 58 -2.03 -2.55 -8.30
N ASP A 59 -2.20 -1.28 -8.63
CA ASP A 59 -1.75 -0.20 -7.77
C ASP A 59 -2.76 0.05 -6.65
N LEU A 60 -2.25 0.48 -5.50
CA LEU A 60 -3.07 0.84 -4.35
C LEU A 60 -2.86 2.30 -4.00
N ILE A 61 -3.95 2.97 -3.62
CA ILE A 61 -3.87 4.31 -3.05
C ILE A 61 -4.16 4.16 -1.56
N VAL A 62 -3.23 4.65 -0.73
CA VAL A 62 -3.36 4.55 0.73
C VAL A 62 -3.52 5.93 1.33
N SER A 63 -4.08 5.96 2.53
CA SER A 63 -4.27 7.22 3.26
C SER A 63 -2.92 7.88 3.52
N ASP A 64 -2.81 9.15 3.20
CA ASP A 64 -1.59 9.94 3.37
C ASP A 64 -1.80 11.01 4.44
N ALA A 65 -2.64 10.73 5.43
CA ALA A 65 -3.00 11.69 6.47
C ALA A 65 -1.78 12.22 7.21
N ASP A 66 -0.75 11.40 7.39
CA ASP A 66 0.45 11.76 8.13
C ASP A 66 1.65 11.99 7.22
N LYS A 67 1.42 12.25 5.95
CA LYS A 67 2.46 12.49 4.94
C LYS A 67 3.49 11.36 4.93
N LEU A 68 3.00 10.14 4.75
CA LEU A 68 3.85 8.95 4.74
C LEU A 68 4.94 9.05 3.69
N GLU A 69 6.15 8.71 4.08
CA GLU A 69 7.24 8.52 3.15
C GLU A 69 7.47 7.03 2.98
N VAL A 70 7.27 6.54 1.75
CA VAL A 70 7.39 5.13 1.44
C VAL A 70 8.45 4.96 0.38
N PRO A 71 9.67 4.56 0.77
CA PRO A 71 10.73 4.36 -0.21
C PRO A 71 10.50 3.10 -1.03
N ASN A 72 11.15 3.02 -2.19
CA ASN A 72 11.13 1.82 -3.00
C ASN A 72 11.74 0.66 -2.21
N GLY A 73 11.20 -0.53 -2.40
CA GLY A 73 11.61 -1.70 -1.63
C GLY A 73 10.80 -1.93 -0.37
N THR A 74 9.89 -1.01 -0.02
CA THR A 74 8.98 -1.21 1.10
C THR A 74 8.05 -2.39 0.81
N GLU A 75 7.87 -3.26 1.78
CA GLU A 75 6.95 -4.38 1.66
C GLU A 75 5.55 -3.96 2.11
N VAL A 76 4.56 -4.32 1.30
CA VAL A 76 3.16 -4.03 1.60
C VAL A 76 2.48 -5.33 2.04
N TRP A 77 2.04 -5.36 3.28
CA TRP A 77 1.40 -6.53 3.87
C TRP A 77 -0.06 -6.25 4.18
N LEU A 78 -0.91 -7.19 3.79
CA LEU A 78 -2.32 -7.13 4.17
C LEU A 78 -2.47 -7.64 5.60
N LEU A 79 -3.07 -6.81 6.46
CA LEU A 79 -3.41 -7.21 7.81
C LEU A 79 -4.80 -7.84 7.80
N GLU A 80 -4.90 -9.07 8.31
CA GLU A 80 -6.19 -9.71 8.44
C GLU A 80 -6.88 -9.16 9.67
N THR A 81 -8.02 -8.51 9.46
CA THR A 81 -8.86 -8.09 10.56
C THR A 81 -9.86 -9.20 10.82
N LYS A 82 -9.86 -9.72 12.02
CA LYS A 82 -10.91 -10.63 12.45
C LYS A 82 -12.12 -9.79 12.83
N ALA A 83 -13.18 -10.03 12.13
CA ALA A 83 -14.45 -9.41 12.44
C ALA A 83 -14.97 -9.94 13.78
#